data_cc101092c920ddfe971c3da8b967814c
#
_entry.id   cc101092c920ddfe971c3da8b967814c
#
_cell.length_a   1.000
_cell.length_b   1.000
_cell.length_c   1.000
_cell.angle_alpha   90.00
_cell.angle_beta   90.00
_cell.angle_gamma   90.00
#
_symmetry.space_group_name_H-M   'P 1'
#
loop_
_entity.id
_entity.type
_entity.pdbx_description
1 polymer ?
#
loop_
_entity_poly.entity_id
_entity_poly.type
_entity_poly.pdbx_seq_one_letter_code
_entity_poly.pdbx_strand_id
1 'polypeptide(L)'
;FISMLIILIVTVEIGKLPNTMVGAIAILVLLGNILHYLGGKIPIIKSYLGGGSVFCIFVSALLATTGLIPKGTVNIVGNFINNVGFLDFYIAALITGAILGMDRQLLIKASIRFIPVAFLSILTSILVVGVIGMILGNGFLHSILYIAFPIMAGGIGAGVVPLSNIYAHGLGVSSGSVISQLIPASAMGNILAIVGAALFAKLGESFPKANGRGKLIKENEEEKKEKEEKSLSLNVTQIGVGLLVAFSFFLIGVIGNYFAPKIHTYAFMIIFVVLAKVFNILPKY
;
A
#
# COMPACT_ATOMS: atom_id res chain seq x y z
N PHE A 1 -2.11 -28.47 3.10
CA PHE A 1 -1.26 -27.43 2.53
C PHE A 1 -0.25 -27.99 1.51
N ILE A 2 0.52 -29.04 1.87
CA ILE A 2 1.50 -29.68 0.97
C ILE A 2 0.84 -30.25 -0.29
N SER A 3 -0.30 -30.91 -0.15
CA SER A 3 -1.06 -31.44 -1.31
C SER A 3 -1.53 -30.34 -2.27
N MET A 4 -2.01 -29.21 -1.73
CA MET A 4 -2.40 -28.05 -2.53
C MET A 4 -1.20 -27.46 -3.28
N LEU A 5 -0.04 -27.40 -2.63
CA LEU A 5 1.18 -26.92 -3.25
C LEU A 5 1.62 -27.82 -4.41
N ILE A 6 1.58 -29.14 -4.23
CA ILE A 6 1.92 -30.12 -5.27
C ILE A 6 0.97 -29.94 -6.47
N ILE A 7 -0.34 -29.82 -6.23
CA ILE A 7 -1.34 -29.60 -7.28
C ILE A 7 -1.03 -28.30 -8.04
N LEU A 8 -0.70 -27.21 -7.32
CA LEU A 8 -0.36 -25.94 -7.94
C LEU A 8 0.88 -26.07 -8.82
N ILE A 9 1.96 -26.65 -8.30
CA ILE A 9 3.21 -26.84 -9.06
C ILE A 9 2.94 -27.64 -10.32
N VAL A 10 2.26 -28.79 -10.20
CA VAL A 10 1.91 -29.62 -11.36
C VAL A 10 1.09 -28.83 -12.38
N THR A 11 0.09 -28.07 -11.92
CA THR A 11 -0.78 -27.28 -12.80
C THR A 11 -0.02 -26.16 -13.53
N VAL A 12 0.96 -25.55 -12.86
CA VAL A 12 1.85 -24.55 -13.44
C VAL A 12 2.80 -25.17 -14.46
N GLU A 13 3.44 -26.30 -14.13
CA GLU A 13 4.40 -27.00 -15.00
C GLU A 13 3.76 -27.51 -16.28
N ILE A 14 2.54 -28.06 -16.22
CA ILE A 14 1.81 -28.49 -17.42
C ILE A 14 1.16 -27.32 -18.18
N GLY A 15 1.32 -26.07 -17.73
CA GLY A 15 0.79 -24.87 -18.38
C GLY A 15 -0.73 -24.79 -18.39
N LYS A 16 -1.42 -25.48 -17.49
CA LYS A 16 -2.90 -25.53 -17.40
C LYS A 16 -3.48 -24.70 -16.26
N LEU A 17 -2.67 -23.81 -15.67
CA LEU A 17 -3.20 -22.90 -14.65
C LEU A 17 -4.28 -21.99 -15.27
N PRO A 18 -5.50 -21.95 -14.70
CA PRO A 18 -6.58 -21.14 -15.25
C PRO A 18 -6.23 -19.64 -15.23
N ASN A 19 -6.41 -18.96 -16.37
CA ASN A 19 -6.29 -17.50 -16.44
C ASN A 19 -7.54 -16.83 -15.88
N THR A 20 -7.83 -17.11 -14.62
CA THR A 20 -8.99 -16.62 -13.88
C THR A 20 -8.58 -16.21 -12.47
N MET A 21 -9.51 -15.60 -11.74
CA MET A 21 -9.33 -15.26 -10.32
C MET A 21 -8.88 -16.47 -9.49
N VAL A 22 -9.40 -17.67 -9.78
CA VAL A 22 -9.04 -18.90 -9.03
C VAL A 22 -7.55 -19.24 -9.19
N GLY A 23 -7.01 -19.22 -10.40
CA GLY A 23 -5.60 -19.49 -10.64
C GLY A 23 -4.70 -18.43 -10.01
N ALA A 24 -5.05 -17.15 -10.13
CA ALA A 24 -4.30 -16.05 -9.54
C ALA A 24 -4.27 -16.13 -8.00
N ILE A 25 -5.43 -16.32 -7.36
CA ILE A 25 -5.52 -16.41 -5.89
C ILE A 25 -4.77 -17.66 -5.39
N ALA A 26 -4.86 -18.80 -6.08
CA ALA A 26 -4.14 -19.99 -5.70
C ALA A 26 -2.63 -19.74 -5.61
N ILE A 27 -2.04 -19.06 -6.60
CA ILE A 27 -0.62 -18.68 -6.57
C ILE A 27 -0.34 -17.68 -5.47
N LEU A 28 -1.09 -16.58 -5.41
CA LEU A 28 -0.84 -15.51 -4.44
C LEU A 28 -0.92 -16.02 -3.00
N VAL A 29 -1.90 -16.85 -2.69
CA VAL A 29 -2.09 -17.38 -1.33
C VAL A 29 -1.04 -18.45 -1.01
N LEU A 30 -0.82 -19.43 -1.88
CA LEU A 30 0.12 -20.53 -1.56
C LEU A 30 1.56 -20.05 -1.58
N LEU A 31 2.00 -19.37 -2.64
CA LEU A 31 3.36 -18.86 -2.72
C LEU A 31 3.62 -17.78 -1.68
N GLY A 32 2.67 -16.85 -1.51
CA GLY A 32 2.77 -15.78 -0.51
C GLY A 32 2.93 -16.32 0.91
N ASN A 33 2.12 -17.31 1.32
CA ASN A 33 2.24 -17.92 2.64
C ASN A 33 3.59 -18.63 2.84
N ILE A 34 4.08 -19.35 1.83
CA ILE A 34 5.38 -20.04 1.91
C ILE A 34 6.49 -19.01 2.10
N LEU A 35 6.54 -18.01 1.23
CA LEU A 35 7.58 -16.99 1.27
C LEU A 35 7.52 -16.17 2.57
N HIS A 36 6.32 -15.82 3.00
CA HIS A 36 6.14 -15.12 4.28
C HIS A 36 6.64 -15.95 5.47
N TYR A 37 6.29 -17.24 5.52
CA TYR A 37 6.75 -18.15 6.56
C TYR A 37 8.27 -18.32 6.56
N LEU A 38 8.87 -18.54 5.38
CA LEU A 38 10.32 -18.68 5.24
C LEU A 38 11.05 -17.42 5.68
N GLY A 39 10.59 -16.24 5.21
CA GLY A 39 11.17 -14.96 5.61
C GLY A 39 11.07 -14.67 7.10
N GLY A 40 9.99 -15.11 7.75
CA GLY A 40 9.83 -15.02 9.20
C GLY A 40 10.76 -15.92 10.01
N LYS A 41 11.35 -16.96 9.39
CA LYS A 41 12.34 -17.86 9.99
C LYS A 41 13.77 -17.36 9.90
N ILE A 42 14.07 -16.48 8.96
CA ILE A 42 15.43 -15.96 8.76
C ILE A 42 15.69 -14.82 9.75
N PRO A 43 16.61 -14.95 10.71
CA PRO A 43 16.78 -13.98 11.79
C PRO A 43 17.08 -12.56 11.32
N ILE A 44 17.94 -12.42 10.30
CA ILE A 44 18.35 -11.11 9.75
C ILE A 44 17.12 -10.42 9.10
N ILE A 45 16.36 -11.14 8.31
CA ILE A 45 15.18 -10.61 7.63
C ILE A 45 14.08 -10.24 8.62
N LYS A 46 13.86 -11.14 9.60
CA LYS A 46 12.88 -10.93 10.67
C LYS A 46 13.19 -9.68 11.50
N SER A 47 14.47 -9.47 11.84
CA SER A 47 14.86 -8.42 12.79
C SER A 47 15.19 -7.06 12.15
N TYR A 48 15.68 -7.04 10.91
CA TYR A 48 16.21 -5.81 10.29
C TYR A 48 15.59 -5.43 8.95
N LEU A 49 14.96 -6.37 8.25
CA LEU A 49 14.45 -6.14 6.89
C LEU A 49 12.92 -6.22 6.78
N GLY A 50 12.16 -6.12 7.88
CA GLY A 50 10.69 -6.12 7.83
C GLY A 50 10.04 -7.50 7.77
N GLY A 51 10.80 -8.56 8.03
CA GLY A 51 10.27 -9.90 8.21
C GLY A 51 9.77 -10.59 6.94
N GLY A 52 8.79 -11.49 7.14
CA GLY A 52 8.26 -12.33 6.08
C GLY A 52 7.62 -11.57 4.92
N SER A 53 7.01 -10.42 5.18
CA SER A 53 6.37 -9.61 4.15
C SER A 53 7.37 -9.05 3.14
N VAL A 54 8.48 -8.51 3.62
CA VAL A 54 9.54 -7.97 2.75
C VAL A 54 10.23 -9.10 1.98
N PHE A 55 10.49 -10.22 2.64
CA PHE A 55 11.02 -11.42 1.99
C PHE A 55 10.11 -11.89 0.85
N CYS A 56 8.80 -11.92 1.08
CA CYS A 56 7.82 -12.28 0.07
C CYS A 56 7.90 -11.36 -1.16
N ILE A 57 7.99 -10.04 -0.96
CA ILE A 57 8.09 -9.07 -2.06
C ILE A 57 9.37 -9.30 -2.88
N PHE A 58 10.52 -9.37 -2.23
CA PHE A 58 11.80 -9.51 -2.93
C PHE A 58 11.95 -10.86 -3.62
N VAL A 59 11.60 -11.95 -2.93
CA VAL A 59 11.78 -13.29 -3.50
C VAL A 59 10.77 -13.55 -4.60
N SER A 60 9.51 -13.13 -4.48
CA SER A 60 8.55 -13.27 -5.58
C SER A 60 8.97 -12.46 -6.82
N ALA A 61 9.52 -11.26 -6.64
CA ALA A 61 10.07 -10.47 -7.73
C ALA A 61 11.28 -11.17 -8.38
N LEU A 62 12.19 -11.72 -7.57
CA LEU A 62 13.34 -12.49 -8.05
C LEU A 62 12.91 -13.73 -8.84
N LEU A 63 11.96 -14.51 -8.30
CA LEU A 63 11.42 -15.70 -8.96
C LEU A 63 10.76 -15.37 -10.32
N ALA A 64 10.06 -14.23 -10.38
CA ALA A 64 9.44 -13.76 -11.64
C ALA A 64 10.47 -13.28 -12.66
N THR A 65 11.51 -12.53 -12.23
CA THR A 65 12.53 -11.97 -13.13
C THR A 65 13.53 -13.00 -13.60
N THR A 66 13.86 -14.01 -12.79
CA THR A 66 14.74 -15.12 -13.18
C THR A 66 14.06 -16.16 -14.09
N GLY A 67 12.73 -16.06 -14.24
CA GLY A 67 11.97 -17.01 -15.06
C GLY A 67 11.67 -18.34 -14.35
N LEU A 68 11.97 -18.46 -13.06
CA LEU A 68 11.58 -19.63 -12.26
C LEU A 68 10.05 -19.76 -12.14
N ILE A 69 9.35 -18.63 -12.16
CA ILE A 69 7.90 -18.61 -12.37
C ILE A 69 7.66 -18.40 -13.87
N PRO A 70 6.94 -19.30 -14.56
CA PRO A 70 6.63 -19.14 -15.97
C PRO A 70 5.94 -17.81 -16.27
N LYS A 71 6.31 -17.17 -17.39
CA LYS A 71 5.73 -15.88 -17.80
C LYS A 71 4.19 -15.91 -17.88
N GLY A 72 3.62 -17.03 -18.30
CA GLY A 72 2.17 -17.24 -18.31
C GLY A 72 1.54 -17.07 -16.93
N THR A 73 2.17 -17.63 -15.90
CA THR A 73 1.74 -17.50 -14.50
C THR A 73 1.84 -16.06 -13.99
N VAL A 74 2.94 -15.36 -14.31
CA VAL A 74 3.10 -13.93 -13.95
C VAL A 74 2.01 -13.09 -14.61
N ASN A 75 1.69 -13.38 -15.89
CA ASN A 75 0.62 -12.69 -16.61
C ASN A 75 -0.77 -12.95 -16.01
N ILE A 76 -1.06 -14.16 -15.54
CA ILE A 76 -2.32 -14.48 -14.87
C ILE A 76 -2.49 -13.63 -13.60
N VAL A 77 -1.46 -13.54 -12.78
CA VAL A 77 -1.47 -12.71 -11.55
C VAL A 77 -1.58 -11.23 -11.91
N GLY A 78 -0.80 -10.75 -12.88
CA GLY A 78 -0.86 -9.36 -13.33
C GLY A 78 -2.23 -8.97 -13.88
N ASN A 79 -2.84 -9.84 -14.67
CA ASN A 79 -4.19 -9.65 -15.20
C ASN A 79 -5.24 -9.56 -14.08
N PHE A 80 -5.16 -10.45 -13.10
CA PHE A 80 -6.06 -10.43 -11.95
C PHE A 80 -5.93 -9.14 -11.12
N ILE A 81 -4.71 -8.72 -10.84
CA ILE A 81 -4.46 -7.52 -10.04
C ILE A 81 -4.90 -6.25 -10.76
N ASN A 82 -4.54 -6.10 -12.04
CA ASN A 82 -4.72 -4.84 -12.75
C ASN A 82 -6.00 -4.79 -13.58
N ASN A 83 -6.30 -5.84 -14.37
CA ASN A 83 -7.40 -5.81 -15.34
C ASN A 83 -8.73 -6.26 -14.75
N VAL A 84 -8.70 -7.24 -13.82
CA VAL A 84 -9.90 -7.65 -13.07
C VAL A 84 -10.23 -6.65 -11.95
N GLY A 85 -9.28 -5.77 -11.59
CA GLY A 85 -9.50 -4.72 -10.60
C GLY A 85 -9.42 -5.20 -9.14
N PHE A 86 -8.72 -6.31 -8.88
CA PHE A 86 -8.55 -6.79 -7.51
C PHE A 86 -7.84 -5.77 -6.61
N LEU A 87 -6.93 -4.99 -7.17
CA LEU A 87 -6.22 -3.95 -6.42
C LEU A 87 -7.19 -2.88 -5.92
N ASP A 88 -8.10 -2.42 -6.76
CA ASP A 88 -9.11 -1.43 -6.40
C ASP A 88 -10.08 -1.96 -5.35
N PHE A 89 -10.52 -3.22 -5.51
CA PHE A 89 -11.32 -3.94 -4.52
C PHE A 89 -10.64 -3.97 -3.15
N TYR A 90 -9.37 -4.41 -3.13
CA TYR A 90 -8.58 -4.55 -1.91
C TYR A 90 -8.35 -3.20 -1.22
N ILE A 91 -7.95 -2.18 -1.99
CA ILE A 91 -7.70 -0.83 -1.47
C ILE A 91 -8.99 -0.21 -0.92
N ALA A 92 -10.10 -0.35 -1.63
CA ALA A 92 -11.39 0.16 -1.18
C ALA A 92 -11.81 -0.47 0.15
N ALA A 93 -11.73 -1.80 0.26
CA ALA A 93 -12.06 -2.53 1.48
C ALA A 93 -11.12 -2.17 2.64
N LEU A 94 -9.81 -2.12 2.39
CA LEU A 94 -8.79 -1.83 3.40
C LEU A 94 -8.93 -0.41 3.97
N ILE A 95 -9.00 0.60 3.10
CA ILE A 95 -9.07 2.01 3.52
C ILE A 95 -10.37 2.28 4.25
N THR A 96 -11.49 1.87 3.67
CA THR A 96 -12.82 2.10 4.27
C THR A 96 -12.92 1.38 5.61
N GLY A 97 -12.51 0.12 5.67
CA GLY A 97 -12.52 -0.67 6.90
C GLY A 97 -11.64 -0.07 7.99
N ALA A 98 -10.42 0.38 7.64
CA ALA A 98 -9.52 1.01 8.59
C ALA A 98 -10.09 2.31 9.17
N ILE A 99 -10.64 3.20 8.33
CA ILE A 99 -11.18 4.49 8.78
C ILE A 99 -12.48 4.31 9.57
N LEU A 100 -13.42 3.50 9.07
CA LEU A 100 -14.69 3.28 9.75
C LEU A 100 -14.55 2.45 11.04
N GLY A 101 -13.58 1.53 11.08
CA GLY A 101 -13.26 0.74 12.27
C GLY A 101 -12.59 1.56 13.39
N MET A 102 -12.01 2.71 13.08
CA MET A 102 -11.35 3.56 14.07
C MET A 102 -12.37 4.32 14.91
N ASP A 103 -12.08 4.54 16.18
CA ASP A 103 -12.90 5.42 17.02
C ASP A 103 -12.89 6.85 16.47
N ARG A 104 -14.07 7.52 16.48
CA ARG A 104 -14.22 8.87 15.92
C ARG A 104 -13.34 9.90 16.62
N GLN A 105 -13.29 9.88 17.95
CA GLN A 105 -12.49 10.85 18.69
C GLN A 105 -10.99 10.60 18.48
N LEU A 106 -10.60 9.32 18.40
CA LEU A 106 -9.24 8.90 18.07
C LEU A 106 -8.85 9.38 16.68
N LEU A 107 -9.73 9.21 15.68
CA LEU A 107 -9.51 9.67 14.31
C LEU A 107 -9.24 11.18 14.25
N ILE A 108 -10.09 11.98 14.88
CA ILE A 108 -9.95 13.44 14.90
C ILE A 108 -8.66 13.86 15.62
N LYS A 109 -8.42 13.33 16.82
CA LYS A 109 -7.22 13.66 17.62
C LYS A 109 -5.93 13.21 16.90
N ALA A 110 -5.93 12.03 16.28
CA ALA A 110 -4.80 11.52 15.51
C ALA A 110 -4.53 12.40 14.28
N SER A 111 -5.57 12.77 13.53
CA SER A 111 -5.43 13.62 12.33
C SER A 111 -4.83 14.98 12.66
N ILE A 112 -5.30 15.65 13.69
CA ILE A 112 -4.79 16.96 14.11
C ILE A 112 -3.29 16.90 14.47
N ARG A 113 -2.83 15.80 15.05
CA ARG A 113 -1.42 15.63 15.45
C ARG A 113 -0.54 15.10 14.32
N PHE A 114 -1.06 14.18 13.51
CA PHE A 114 -0.31 13.50 12.46
C PHE A 114 -0.13 14.36 11.21
N ILE A 115 -1.19 15.04 10.75
CA ILE A 115 -1.16 15.80 9.49
C ILE A 115 -0.08 16.89 9.48
N PRO A 116 0.10 17.72 10.52
CA PRO A 116 1.16 18.72 10.52
C PRO A 116 2.56 18.11 10.44
N VAL A 117 2.79 16.99 11.16
CA VAL A 117 4.07 16.28 11.15
C VAL A 117 4.34 15.66 9.78
N ALA A 118 3.34 15.03 9.18
CA ALA A 118 3.44 14.46 7.84
C ALA A 118 3.76 15.53 6.79
N PHE A 119 3.06 16.68 6.85
CA PHE A 119 3.28 17.79 5.95
C PHE A 119 4.71 18.38 6.10
N LEU A 120 5.16 18.59 7.32
CA LEU A 120 6.52 19.06 7.59
C LEU A 120 7.57 18.05 7.11
N SER A 121 7.33 16.76 7.30
CA SER A 121 8.18 15.67 6.80
C SER A 121 8.30 15.69 5.28
N ILE A 122 7.19 15.88 4.57
CA ILE A 122 7.18 16.01 3.11
C ILE A 122 8.02 17.20 2.66
N LEU A 123 7.80 18.38 3.24
CA LEU A 123 8.57 19.59 2.92
C LEU A 123 10.06 19.40 3.17
N THR A 124 10.42 18.85 4.33
CA THR A 124 11.82 18.57 4.68
C THR A 124 12.46 17.61 3.70
N SER A 125 11.75 16.54 3.33
CA SER A 125 12.25 15.56 2.37
C SER A 125 12.48 16.17 0.99
N ILE A 126 11.56 17.00 0.51
CA ILE A 126 11.72 17.72 -0.78
C ILE A 126 12.97 18.61 -0.75
N LEU A 127 13.13 19.39 0.31
CA LEU A 127 14.29 20.27 0.46
C LEU A 127 15.61 19.48 0.53
N VAL A 128 15.67 18.43 1.32
CA VAL A 128 16.87 17.58 1.47
C VAL A 128 17.24 16.93 0.13
N VAL A 129 16.27 16.34 -0.57
CA VAL A 129 16.53 15.74 -1.90
C VAL A 129 17.00 16.79 -2.90
N GLY A 130 16.39 17.98 -2.91
CA GLY A 130 16.79 19.06 -3.78
C GLY A 130 18.24 19.53 -3.51
N VAL A 131 18.60 19.74 -2.24
CA VAL A 131 19.95 20.16 -1.82
C VAL A 131 21.00 19.09 -2.15
N ILE A 132 20.74 17.82 -1.81
CA ILE A 132 21.64 16.71 -2.13
C ILE A 132 21.81 16.59 -3.64
N GLY A 133 20.71 16.69 -4.41
CA GLY A 133 20.75 16.63 -5.86
C GLY A 133 21.56 17.77 -6.49
N MET A 134 21.50 18.96 -5.91
CA MET A 134 22.34 20.09 -6.32
C MET A 134 23.83 19.81 -6.05
N ILE A 135 24.16 19.28 -4.88
CA ILE A 135 25.54 18.92 -4.52
C ILE A 135 26.11 17.83 -5.45
N LEU A 136 25.26 16.86 -5.84
CA LEU A 136 25.65 15.78 -6.74
C LEU A 136 25.66 16.18 -8.23
N GLY A 137 25.37 17.45 -8.57
CA GLY A 137 25.37 17.93 -9.94
C GLY A 137 24.10 17.66 -10.75
N ASN A 138 23.07 17.05 -10.17
CA ASN A 138 21.80 16.78 -10.86
C ASN A 138 20.88 18.02 -10.92
N GLY A 139 21.20 19.08 -10.18
CA GLY A 139 20.36 20.27 -10.07
C GLY A 139 19.21 20.13 -9.07
N PHE A 140 18.91 21.25 -8.39
CA PHE A 140 17.90 21.28 -7.33
C PHE A 140 16.50 20.88 -7.80
N LEU A 141 16.01 21.58 -8.81
CA LEU A 141 14.65 21.37 -9.32
C LEU A 141 14.49 20.01 -10.00
N HIS A 142 15.50 19.56 -10.76
CA HIS A 142 15.49 18.27 -11.42
C HIS A 142 15.36 17.12 -10.38
N SER A 143 16.12 17.20 -9.30
CA SER A 143 16.07 16.19 -8.25
C SER A 143 14.72 16.16 -7.52
N ILE A 144 14.09 17.31 -7.32
CA ILE A 144 12.73 17.36 -6.76
C ILE A 144 11.73 16.72 -7.71
N LEU A 145 11.73 17.09 -8.98
CA LEU A 145 10.74 16.64 -9.95
C LEU A 145 10.91 15.15 -10.32
N TYR A 146 12.15 14.68 -10.50
CA TYR A 146 12.42 13.34 -11.01
C TYR A 146 12.79 12.31 -9.93
N ILE A 147 13.05 12.73 -8.69
CA ILE A 147 13.37 11.83 -7.59
C ILE A 147 12.35 11.97 -6.45
N ALA A 148 12.22 13.17 -5.84
CA ALA A 148 11.36 13.32 -4.67
C ALA A 148 9.88 13.05 -4.98
N PHE A 149 9.33 13.69 -5.99
CA PHE A 149 7.91 13.55 -6.33
C PHE A 149 7.51 12.12 -6.74
N PRO A 150 8.26 11.40 -7.61
CA PRO A 150 7.92 10.01 -7.91
C PRO A 150 7.95 9.08 -6.69
N ILE A 151 8.88 9.27 -5.76
CA ILE A 151 8.94 8.50 -4.51
C ILE A 151 7.71 8.76 -3.64
N MET A 152 7.28 10.01 -3.54
CA MET A 152 6.15 10.44 -2.72
C MET A 152 4.79 10.18 -3.37
N ALA A 153 4.75 9.89 -4.66
CA ALA A 153 3.53 9.76 -5.44
C ALA A 153 2.68 8.52 -5.10
N GLY A 154 3.16 7.62 -4.25
CA GLY A 154 2.36 6.47 -3.78
C GLY A 154 2.34 5.26 -4.70
N GLY A 155 3.40 5.06 -5.50
CA GLY A 155 3.58 3.91 -6.37
C GLY A 155 3.41 4.21 -7.86
N ILE A 156 3.58 3.18 -8.69
CA ILE A 156 3.64 3.36 -10.15
C ILE A 156 2.27 3.74 -10.72
N GLY A 157 1.24 2.95 -10.42
CA GLY A 157 -0.09 3.13 -11.03
C GLY A 157 -0.81 4.41 -10.58
N ALA A 158 -0.92 4.60 -9.27
CA ALA A 158 -1.65 5.72 -8.70
C ALA A 158 -0.87 7.04 -8.66
N GLY A 159 0.46 6.98 -8.78
CA GLY A 159 1.34 8.13 -8.64
C GLY A 159 2.16 8.45 -9.89
N VAL A 160 3.08 7.55 -10.27
CA VAL A 160 4.03 7.82 -11.36
C VAL A 160 3.32 8.02 -12.70
N VAL A 161 2.29 7.24 -13.01
CA VAL A 161 1.55 7.37 -14.28
C VAL A 161 0.83 8.71 -14.40
N PRO A 162 0.01 9.17 -13.44
CA PRO A 162 -0.57 10.50 -13.48
C PRO A 162 0.48 11.61 -13.53
N LEU A 163 1.55 11.50 -12.73
CA LEU A 163 2.64 12.47 -12.69
C LEU A 163 3.35 12.57 -14.06
N SER A 164 3.59 11.42 -14.71
CA SER A 164 4.21 11.39 -16.04
C SER A 164 3.36 12.08 -17.11
N ASN A 165 2.05 11.95 -17.03
CA ASN A 165 1.12 12.64 -17.95
C ASN A 165 1.19 14.16 -17.78
N ILE A 166 1.27 14.63 -16.52
CA ILE A 166 1.43 16.05 -16.22
C ILE A 166 2.75 16.58 -16.81
N TYR A 167 3.85 15.85 -16.58
CA TYR A 167 5.16 16.25 -17.10
C TYR A 167 5.22 16.20 -18.63
N ALA A 168 4.68 15.12 -19.22
CA ALA A 168 4.62 14.98 -20.68
C ALA A 168 3.87 16.14 -21.35
N HIS A 169 2.75 16.53 -20.79
CA HIS A 169 1.98 17.67 -21.28
C HIS A 169 2.76 18.99 -21.14
N GLY A 170 3.44 19.20 -19.99
CA GLY A 170 4.22 20.42 -19.75
C GLY A 170 5.51 20.51 -20.59
N LEU A 171 6.13 19.36 -20.89
CA LEU A 171 7.40 19.28 -21.63
C LEU A 171 7.20 19.06 -23.15
N GLY A 172 5.99 18.77 -23.61
CA GLY A 172 5.72 18.44 -25.01
C GLY A 172 6.32 17.12 -25.49
N VAL A 173 6.49 16.14 -24.59
CA VAL A 173 7.09 14.83 -24.86
C VAL A 173 6.08 13.70 -24.62
N SER A 174 6.42 12.44 -25.02
CA SER A 174 5.55 11.31 -24.77
C SER A 174 5.56 10.90 -23.28
N SER A 175 4.40 10.49 -22.74
CA SER A 175 4.31 9.99 -21.35
C SER A 175 5.20 8.78 -21.12
N GLY A 176 5.40 7.93 -22.12
CA GLY A 176 6.27 6.75 -22.03
C GLY A 176 7.74 7.08 -21.76
N SER A 177 8.26 8.17 -22.34
CA SER A 177 9.63 8.61 -22.10
C SER A 177 9.81 9.15 -20.69
N VAL A 178 8.80 9.82 -20.15
CA VAL A 178 8.82 10.35 -18.78
C VAL A 178 8.66 9.21 -17.77
N ILE A 179 7.73 8.28 -17.98
CA ILE A 179 7.53 7.12 -17.11
C ILE A 179 8.83 6.34 -16.89
N SER A 180 9.58 6.08 -17.96
CA SER A 180 10.85 5.34 -17.86
C SER A 180 11.88 6.01 -16.96
N GLN A 181 11.82 7.32 -16.82
CA GLN A 181 12.71 8.09 -15.92
C GLN A 181 12.21 8.13 -14.47
N LEU A 182 10.89 8.10 -14.26
CA LEU A 182 10.30 8.20 -12.92
C LEU A 182 10.21 6.85 -12.19
N ILE A 183 10.04 5.73 -12.91
CA ILE A 183 9.90 4.39 -12.32
C ILE A 183 11.09 4.00 -11.43
N PRO A 184 12.36 4.15 -11.84
CA PRO A 184 13.49 3.76 -11.01
C PRO A 184 13.50 4.47 -9.65
N ALA A 185 13.24 5.77 -9.62
CA ALA A 185 13.19 6.54 -8.38
C ALA A 185 12.06 6.05 -7.46
N SER A 186 10.85 5.85 -7.99
CA SER A 186 9.71 5.34 -7.22
C SER A 186 9.96 3.92 -6.69
N ALA A 187 10.50 3.02 -7.51
CA ALA A 187 10.78 1.64 -7.12
C ALA A 187 11.84 1.57 -6.01
N MET A 188 12.97 2.24 -6.19
CA MET A 188 14.05 2.28 -5.20
C MET A 188 13.61 2.97 -3.91
N GLY A 189 12.85 4.07 -4.02
CA GLY A 189 12.31 4.77 -2.87
C GLY A 189 11.36 3.89 -2.04
N ASN A 190 10.49 3.12 -2.67
CA ASN A 190 9.61 2.18 -1.98
C ASN A 190 10.39 1.08 -1.25
N ILE A 191 11.41 0.51 -1.89
CA ILE A 191 12.28 -0.50 -1.26
C ILE A 191 12.97 0.11 -0.04
N LEU A 192 13.61 1.28 -0.18
CA LEU A 192 14.31 1.94 0.91
C LEU A 192 13.37 2.37 2.03
N ALA A 193 12.14 2.77 1.71
CA ALA A 193 11.13 3.10 2.71
C ALA A 193 10.72 1.89 3.55
N ILE A 194 10.53 0.71 2.93
CA ILE A 194 10.19 -0.52 3.63
C ILE A 194 11.34 -0.95 4.56
N VAL A 195 12.56 -0.96 4.05
CA VAL A 195 13.75 -1.30 4.83
C VAL A 195 13.96 -0.27 5.96
N GLY A 196 13.87 1.01 5.64
CA GLY A 196 13.98 2.10 6.61
C GLY A 196 12.94 2.00 7.73
N ALA A 197 11.66 1.73 7.39
CA ALA A 197 10.61 1.53 8.38
C ALA A 197 10.93 0.36 9.33
N ALA A 198 11.45 -0.74 8.81
CA ALA A 198 11.84 -1.89 9.63
C ALA A 198 13.01 -1.55 10.56
N LEU A 199 14.02 -0.82 10.07
CA LEU A 199 15.15 -0.35 10.88
C LEU A 199 14.69 0.63 11.97
N PHE A 200 13.80 1.58 11.64
CA PHE A 200 13.24 2.50 12.62
C PHE A 200 12.36 1.79 13.67
N ALA A 201 11.61 0.76 13.28
CA ALA A 201 10.87 -0.06 14.22
C ALA A 201 11.82 -0.74 15.22
N LYS A 202 12.92 -1.31 14.73
CA LYS A 202 13.95 -1.92 15.56
C LYS A 202 14.67 -0.92 16.48
N LEU A 203 14.98 0.25 15.96
CA LEU A 203 15.55 1.35 16.74
C LEU A 203 14.59 1.79 17.85
N GLY A 204 13.29 1.86 17.52
CA GLY A 204 12.23 2.20 18.48
C GLY A 204 12.14 1.22 19.66
N GLU A 205 12.43 -0.06 19.46
CA GLU A 205 12.52 -1.03 20.56
C GLU A 205 13.63 -0.67 21.56
N SER A 206 14.74 -0.13 21.07
CA SER A 206 15.87 0.32 21.88
C SER A 206 15.61 1.64 22.63
N PHE A 207 14.64 2.43 22.15
CA PHE A 207 14.25 3.71 22.75
C PHE A 207 12.77 3.74 23.15
N PRO A 208 12.36 3.01 24.21
CA PRO A 208 10.94 2.87 24.58
C PRO A 208 10.21 4.17 24.88
N LYS A 209 10.94 5.22 25.32
CA LYS A 209 10.37 6.56 25.61
C LYS A 209 10.01 7.33 24.33
N ALA A 210 10.71 7.08 23.23
CA ALA A 210 10.48 7.70 21.93
C ALA A 210 9.54 6.87 21.05
N ASN A 211 9.29 5.62 21.43
CA ASN A 211 8.45 4.69 20.66
C ASN A 211 7.02 4.71 21.22
N GLY A 212 6.06 5.13 20.41
CA GLY A 212 4.63 5.09 20.73
C GLY A 212 4.03 3.67 20.78
N ARG A 213 4.81 2.62 20.48
CA ARG A 213 4.37 1.20 20.39
C ARG A 213 3.10 1.02 19.55
N GLY A 214 3.03 1.72 18.43
CA GLY A 214 1.86 1.73 17.54
C GLY A 214 0.69 2.57 18.03
N LYS A 215 0.83 3.30 19.14
CA LYS A 215 -0.20 4.16 19.67
C LYS A 215 0.08 5.62 19.31
N LEU A 216 -0.80 6.20 18.50
CA LEU A 216 -0.74 7.62 18.12
C LEU A 216 -1.11 8.56 19.30
N ILE A 217 -1.85 8.04 20.27
CA ILE A 217 -2.34 8.77 21.46
C ILE A 217 -2.25 7.83 22.66
N LYS A 218 -1.87 8.37 23.83
CA LYS A 218 -1.98 7.65 25.09
C LYS A 218 -3.48 7.53 25.43
N GLU A 219 -4.04 6.35 25.31
CA GLU A 219 -5.38 6.02 25.79
C GLU A 219 -5.34 5.75 27.30
N ASN A 220 -6.39 6.16 28.01
CA ASN A 220 -6.58 5.78 29.42
C ASN A 220 -6.85 4.27 29.50
N GLU A 221 -6.30 3.61 30.52
CA GLU A 221 -6.40 2.15 30.66
C GLU A 221 -7.84 1.64 30.87
N GLU A 222 -8.75 2.51 31.31
CA GLU A 222 -10.17 2.16 31.50
C GLU A 222 -10.93 1.97 30.17
N GLU A 223 -10.59 2.74 29.13
CA GLU A 223 -11.20 2.59 27.79
C GLU A 223 -10.76 1.30 27.06
N LYS A 224 -9.67 0.70 27.52
CA LYS A 224 -9.13 -0.54 26.95
C LYS A 224 -9.93 -1.78 27.33
N LYS A 225 -10.43 -1.83 28.56
CA LYS A 225 -11.16 -3.00 29.07
C LYS A 225 -12.52 -3.19 28.41
N GLU A 226 -13.21 -2.10 28.06
CA GLU A 226 -14.51 -2.18 27.37
C GLU A 226 -14.39 -2.64 25.89
N LYS A 227 -13.22 -2.45 25.26
CA LYS A 227 -13.00 -2.84 23.85
C LYS A 227 -12.55 -4.30 23.70
N GLU A 228 -11.88 -4.87 24.70
CA GLU A 228 -11.42 -6.28 24.67
C GLU A 228 -12.56 -7.29 24.89
N GLU A 229 -13.67 -6.90 25.51
CA GLU A 229 -14.81 -7.79 25.76
C GLU A 229 -15.74 -8.00 24.56
N LYS A 230 -15.63 -7.19 23.51
CA LYS A 230 -16.36 -7.41 22.26
C LYS A 230 -15.50 -8.15 21.25
N SER A 231 -15.25 -9.43 21.49
CA SER A 231 -14.87 -10.34 20.41
C SER A 231 -16.07 -10.48 19.46
N LEU A 232 -16.07 -9.64 18.43
CA LEU A 232 -17.06 -9.73 17.35
C LEU A 232 -16.93 -11.09 16.69
N SER A 233 -17.89 -11.97 16.90
CA SER A 233 -18.06 -13.14 16.05
C SER A 233 -18.30 -12.62 14.63
N LEU A 234 -17.32 -12.83 13.75
CA LEU A 234 -17.42 -12.41 12.35
C LEU A 234 -18.62 -13.13 11.70
N ASN A 235 -19.69 -12.38 11.44
CA ASN A 235 -20.84 -12.86 10.71
C ASN A 235 -20.62 -12.54 9.22
N VAL A 236 -20.84 -13.52 8.34
CA VAL A 236 -20.72 -13.38 6.88
C VAL A 236 -21.55 -12.20 6.36
N THR A 237 -22.74 -11.99 6.93
CA THR A 237 -23.60 -10.84 6.58
C THR A 237 -22.95 -9.51 6.89
N GLN A 238 -22.28 -9.38 8.04
CA GLN A 238 -21.57 -8.15 8.41
C GLN A 238 -20.39 -7.87 7.50
N ILE A 239 -19.64 -8.90 7.09
CA ILE A 239 -18.56 -8.78 6.11
C ILE A 239 -19.15 -8.28 4.77
N GLY A 240 -20.25 -8.86 4.31
CA GLY A 240 -20.92 -8.44 3.08
C GLY A 240 -21.38 -6.98 3.11
N VAL A 241 -21.99 -6.55 4.21
CA VAL A 241 -22.40 -5.14 4.41
C VAL A 241 -21.18 -4.21 4.42
N GLY A 242 -20.10 -4.59 5.12
CA GLY A 242 -18.86 -3.82 5.15
C GLY A 242 -18.25 -3.63 3.76
N LEU A 243 -18.23 -4.68 2.94
CA LEU A 243 -17.77 -4.61 1.56
C LEU A 243 -18.66 -3.73 0.69
N LEU A 244 -19.99 -3.84 0.84
CA LEU A 244 -20.94 -2.99 0.12
C LEU A 244 -20.72 -1.51 0.42
N VAL A 245 -20.51 -1.17 1.69
CA VAL A 245 -20.17 0.20 2.11
C VAL A 245 -18.86 0.66 1.50
N ALA A 246 -17.84 -0.20 1.50
CA ALA A 246 -16.53 0.12 0.90
C ALA A 246 -16.64 0.41 -0.61
N PHE A 247 -17.40 -0.41 -1.33
CA PHE A 247 -17.64 -0.20 -2.77
C PHE A 247 -18.45 1.06 -3.04
N SER A 248 -19.44 1.37 -2.19
CA SER A 248 -20.20 2.61 -2.31
C SER A 248 -19.29 3.84 -2.21
N PHE A 249 -18.36 3.87 -1.25
CA PHE A 249 -17.39 4.95 -1.15
C PHE A 249 -16.40 5.00 -2.31
N PHE A 250 -16.00 3.85 -2.84
CA PHE A 250 -15.17 3.81 -4.04
C PHE A 250 -15.90 4.42 -5.24
N LEU A 251 -17.18 4.06 -5.45
CA LEU A 251 -18.01 4.64 -6.53
C LEU A 251 -18.21 6.14 -6.35
N ILE A 252 -18.40 6.63 -5.12
CA ILE A 252 -18.43 8.06 -4.83
C ILE A 252 -17.09 8.71 -5.20
N GLY A 253 -15.97 8.03 -4.94
CA GLY A 253 -14.65 8.46 -5.37
C GLY A 253 -14.50 8.56 -6.89
N VAL A 254 -15.05 7.59 -7.63
CA VAL A 254 -15.08 7.61 -9.11
C VAL A 254 -15.90 8.80 -9.62
N ILE A 255 -17.07 9.07 -9.02
CA ILE A 255 -17.88 10.25 -9.36
C ILE A 255 -17.10 11.53 -9.07
N GLY A 256 -16.43 11.63 -7.91
CA GLY A 256 -15.59 12.78 -7.58
C GLY A 256 -14.47 13.02 -8.59
N ASN A 257 -13.79 11.96 -9.01
CA ASN A 257 -12.76 12.04 -10.05
C ASN A 257 -13.33 12.48 -11.40
N TYR A 258 -14.54 12.08 -11.76
CA TYR A 258 -15.21 12.55 -12.98
C TYR A 258 -15.38 14.08 -13.00
N PHE A 259 -15.78 14.69 -11.88
CA PHE A 259 -15.92 16.15 -11.77
C PHE A 259 -14.59 16.88 -11.60
N ALA A 260 -13.59 16.24 -11.03
CA ALA A 260 -12.26 16.81 -10.85
C ALA A 260 -11.17 15.80 -11.24
N PRO A 261 -10.90 15.61 -12.55
CA PRO A 261 -10.01 14.57 -13.07
C PRO A 261 -8.54 14.67 -12.61
N LYS A 262 -8.13 15.82 -12.08
CA LYS A 262 -6.79 16.04 -11.51
C LYS A 262 -6.58 15.38 -10.14
N ILE A 263 -7.67 14.98 -9.48
CA ILE A 263 -7.64 14.36 -8.15
C ILE A 263 -7.98 12.88 -8.30
N HIS A 264 -7.13 12.00 -7.77
CA HIS A 264 -7.31 10.57 -7.88
C HIS A 264 -8.55 10.06 -7.12
N THR A 265 -9.22 9.02 -7.65
CA THR A 265 -10.41 8.37 -7.08
C THR A 265 -10.26 8.05 -5.59
N TYR A 266 -9.10 7.53 -5.17
CA TYR A 266 -8.87 7.20 -3.76
C TYR A 266 -8.83 8.41 -2.85
N ALA A 267 -8.38 9.57 -3.32
CA ALA A 267 -8.40 10.78 -2.51
C ALA A 267 -9.83 11.21 -2.17
N PHE A 268 -10.72 11.20 -3.16
CA PHE A 268 -12.14 11.44 -2.92
C PHE A 268 -12.76 10.39 -2.00
N MET A 269 -12.48 9.11 -2.24
CA MET A 269 -12.96 8.02 -1.40
C MET A 269 -12.56 8.26 0.08
N ILE A 270 -11.29 8.56 0.35
CA ILE A 270 -10.79 8.84 1.70
C ILE A 270 -11.52 10.03 2.32
N ILE A 271 -11.64 11.14 1.59
CA ILE A 271 -12.34 12.35 2.08
C ILE A 271 -13.78 11.99 2.49
N PHE A 272 -14.52 11.32 1.63
CA PHE A 272 -15.92 10.98 1.93
C PHE A 272 -16.07 9.96 3.05
N VAL A 273 -15.17 8.97 3.16
CA VAL A 273 -15.17 8.01 4.28
C VAL A 273 -14.89 8.74 5.60
N VAL A 274 -13.90 9.64 5.62
CA VAL A 274 -13.58 10.45 6.81
C VAL A 274 -14.74 11.34 7.20
N LEU A 275 -15.36 12.04 6.23
CA LEU A 275 -16.53 12.87 6.47
C LEU A 275 -17.69 12.05 7.04
N ALA A 276 -17.99 10.88 6.44
CA ALA A 276 -19.03 10.00 6.93
C ALA A 276 -18.78 9.54 8.37
N LYS A 277 -17.53 9.26 8.73
CA LYS A 277 -17.13 8.89 10.08
C LYS A 277 -17.21 10.08 11.06
N VAL A 278 -16.73 11.25 10.65
CA VAL A 278 -16.73 12.46 11.49
C VAL A 278 -18.16 12.93 11.76
N PHE A 279 -19.04 12.92 10.76
CA PHE A 279 -20.43 13.33 10.89
C PHE A 279 -21.37 12.23 11.40
N ASN A 280 -20.84 11.02 11.62
CA ASN A 280 -21.60 9.86 12.09
C ASN A 280 -22.82 9.53 11.21
N ILE A 281 -22.62 9.61 9.87
CA ILE A 281 -23.69 9.41 8.90
C ILE A 281 -24.10 7.93 8.79
N LEU A 282 -23.14 7.01 9.05
CA LEU A 282 -23.39 5.58 8.97
C LEU A 282 -23.98 5.05 10.28
N PRO A 283 -24.99 4.19 10.24
CA PRO A 283 -25.55 3.54 11.42
C PRO A 283 -24.45 2.70 12.11
N LYS A 284 -24.53 2.64 13.44
CA LYS A 284 -23.69 1.75 14.25
C LYS A 284 -24.24 0.33 14.09
N TYR A 285 -23.50 -0.54 13.40
CA TYR A 285 -23.78 -1.98 13.36
C TYR A 285 -22.88 -2.73 14.32
#